data_88fe044b02203be94c1a2d03540708c4
#
_entry.id   88fe044b02203be94c1a2d03540708c4
#
_cell.length_a   1.000
_cell.length_b   1.000
_cell.length_c   1.000
_cell.angle_alpha   90.00
_cell.angle_beta   90.00
_cell.angle_gamma   90.00
#
_symmetry.space_group_name_H-M   'P 1'
#
loop_
_entity.id
_entity.type
_entity.pdbx_description
1 polymer ?
#
loop_
_entity_poly.entity_id
_entity_poly.type
_entity_poly.pdbx_seq_one_letter_code
_entity_poly.pdbx_strand_id
1 'polypeptide(L)'
;MTRLETGRLILRTYREDDLDGFYACVSDPEVVRYEPYRPMSREEARQTLASRLDNGEFWAMERKTDGVYIGNLYLGRREFQSLELGYVLAREHWGRGYAREGCQALIGEAFRQGAHRIYAECDPRNEASWRLLERLGMARKAHLRQNVYFWTDEQGFPQWKDTYVYALLNPKSGTFR
;
A
#
# COMPACT_ATOMS: atom_id res chain seq x y z
N MET A 1 -12.41 -1.02 12.31
CA MET A 1 -11.50 -2.08 12.82
C MET A 1 -10.16 -1.43 13.09
N THR A 2 -9.52 -1.70 14.22
CA THR A 2 -8.29 -1.01 14.64
C THR A 2 -7.06 -1.92 14.71
N ARG A 3 -7.25 -3.24 14.57
CA ARG A 3 -6.16 -4.22 14.69
C ARG A 3 -6.50 -5.54 13.99
N LEU A 4 -5.53 -6.09 13.25
CA LEU A 4 -5.51 -7.46 12.71
C LEU A 4 -4.20 -8.14 13.08
N GLU A 5 -4.24 -9.46 13.28
CA GLU A 5 -3.05 -10.24 13.56
C GLU A 5 -2.88 -11.37 12.54
N THR A 6 -1.64 -11.59 12.15
CA THR A 6 -1.22 -12.70 11.30
C THR A 6 -0.24 -13.61 12.06
N GLY A 7 0.41 -14.53 11.39
CA GLY A 7 1.47 -15.34 11.99
C GLY A 7 2.64 -14.52 12.52
N ARG A 8 3.08 -13.50 11.77
CA ARG A 8 4.28 -12.71 12.07
C ARG A 8 4.05 -11.22 12.28
N LEU A 9 2.83 -10.71 11.97
CA LEU A 9 2.55 -9.28 11.94
C LEU A 9 1.37 -8.91 12.83
N ILE A 10 1.40 -7.66 13.29
CA ILE A 10 0.26 -6.91 13.79
C ILE A 10 0.02 -5.76 12.81
N LEU A 11 -1.17 -5.71 12.22
CA LEU A 11 -1.64 -4.57 11.44
C LEU A 11 -2.51 -3.73 12.38
N ARG A 12 -2.18 -2.48 12.57
CA ARG A 12 -2.84 -1.58 13.52
C ARG A 12 -2.90 -0.14 13.02
N THR A 13 -3.66 0.69 13.69
CA THR A 13 -3.57 2.15 13.52
C THR A 13 -2.17 2.63 13.89
N TYR A 14 -1.78 3.76 13.31
CA TYR A 14 -0.51 4.41 13.63
C TYR A 14 -0.48 4.90 15.08
N ARG A 15 0.75 5.07 15.60
CA ARG A 15 1.06 5.68 16.88
C ARG A 15 2.12 6.77 16.69
N GLU A 16 2.23 7.70 17.60
CA GLU A 16 3.24 8.76 17.53
C GLU A 16 4.67 8.20 17.56
N ASP A 17 4.89 7.11 18.29
CA ASP A 17 6.18 6.42 18.41
C ASP A 17 6.58 5.61 17.14
N ASP A 18 5.71 5.50 16.14
CA ASP A 18 6.06 4.95 14.84
C ASP A 18 6.95 5.89 14.01
N LEU A 19 7.16 7.15 14.42
CA LEU A 19 7.81 8.17 13.61
C LEU A 19 9.19 7.76 13.09
N ASP A 20 10.02 7.14 13.91
CA ASP A 20 11.37 6.75 13.48
C ASP A 20 11.35 5.69 12.39
N GLY A 21 10.54 4.65 12.55
CA GLY A 21 10.35 3.61 11.54
C GLY A 21 9.65 4.11 10.27
N PHE A 22 8.65 4.97 10.44
CA PHE A 22 7.96 5.60 9.32
C PHE A 22 8.90 6.50 8.52
N TYR A 23 9.68 7.36 9.20
CA TYR A 23 10.67 8.24 8.56
C TYR A 23 11.72 7.41 7.81
N ALA A 24 12.30 6.37 8.41
CA ALA A 24 13.26 5.50 7.75
C ALA A 24 12.69 4.89 6.45
N CYS A 25 11.39 4.62 6.43
CA CYS A 25 10.70 4.09 5.26
C CYS A 25 10.51 5.15 4.17
N VAL A 26 9.95 6.33 4.50
CA VAL A 26 9.57 7.35 3.51
C VAL A 26 10.70 8.29 3.10
N SER A 27 11.85 8.26 3.77
CA SER A 27 13.06 9.02 3.42
C SER A 27 14.02 8.24 2.53
N ASP A 28 13.86 6.92 2.38
CA ASP A 28 14.74 6.10 1.53
C ASP A 28 14.33 6.26 0.05
N PRO A 29 15.22 6.81 -0.83
CA PRO A 29 14.91 7.00 -2.25
C PRO A 29 14.53 5.72 -3.00
N GLU A 30 15.08 4.57 -2.60
CA GLU A 30 14.74 3.29 -3.24
C GLU A 30 13.34 2.81 -2.84
N VAL A 31 12.91 3.08 -1.60
CA VAL A 31 11.57 2.74 -1.11
C VAL A 31 10.52 3.57 -1.84
N VAL A 32 10.74 4.86 -1.98
CA VAL A 32 9.76 5.78 -2.57
C VAL A 32 9.91 5.98 -4.08
N ARG A 33 10.79 5.24 -4.73
CA ARG A 33 11.14 5.39 -6.14
C ARG A 33 9.94 5.45 -7.10
N TYR A 34 8.89 4.68 -6.78
CA TYR A 34 7.67 4.58 -7.60
C TYR A 34 6.46 5.28 -6.98
N GLU A 35 6.65 5.88 -5.80
CA GLU A 35 5.59 6.57 -5.08
C GLU A 35 5.31 7.97 -5.69
N PRO A 36 4.11 8.53 -5.48
CA PRO A 36 3.75 9.86 -5.96
C PRO A 36 4.34 11.01 -5.12
N TYR A 37 5.35 10.72 -4.31
CA TYR A 37 6.07 11.68 -3.47
C TYR A 37 7.58 11.41 -3.48
N ARG A 38 8.35 12.45 -3.20
CA ARG A 38 9.82 12.37 -3.07
C ARG A 38 10.20 11.89 -1.66
N PRO A 39 11.47 11.47 -1.45
CA PRO A 39 11.96 11.21 -0.11
C PRO A 39 11.63 12.37 0.84
N MET A 40 10.96 12.06 1.94
CA MET A 40 10.49 13.06 2.89
C MET A 40 11.61 13.47 3.84
N SER A 41 11.65 14.75 4.21
CA SER A 41 12.35 15.21 5.39
C SER A 41 11.67 14.67 6.66
N ARG A 42 12.38 14.72 7.80
CA ARG A 42 11.79 14.26 9.08
C ARG A 42 10.55 15.06 9.49
N GLU A 43 10.52 16.36 9.17
CA GLU A 43 9.37 17.21 9.46
C GLU A 43 8.15 16.84 8.61
N GLU A 44 8.34 16.60 7.29
CA GLU A 44 7.27 16.13 6.41
C GLU A 44 6.75 14.76 6.83
N ALA A 45 7.65 13.85 7.23
CA ALA A 45 7.25 12.55 7.75
C ALA A 45 6.42 12.67 9.04
N ARG A 46 6.79 13.58 9.96
CA ARG A 46 6.03 13.84 11.19
C ARG A 46 4.63 14.37 10.89
N GLN A 47 4.51 15.33 9.97
CA GLN A 47 3.22 15.90 9.57
C GLN A 47 2.34 14.84 8.87
N THR A 48 2.95 14.03 7.99
CA THR A 48 2.25 12.92 7.32
C THR A 48 1.79 11.86 8.32
N LEU A 49 2.63 11.47 9.26
CA LEU A 49 2.27 10.52 10.32
C LEU A 49 1.09 11.06 11.15
N ALA A 50 1.16 12.31 11.57
CA ALA A 50 0.09 12.95 12.34
C ALA A 50 -1.26 12.89 11.60
N SER A 51 -1.28 13.10 10.27
CA SER A 51 -2.49 13.00 9.46
C SER A 51 -3.04 11.58 9.34
N ARG A 52 -2.24 10.57 9.69
CA ARG A 52 -2.61 9.14 9.60
C ARG A 52 -3.02 8.52 10.92
N LEU A 53 -2.81 9.17 12.06
CA LEU A 53 -3.11 8.63 13.39
C LEU A 53 -4.57 8.19 13.54
N ASP A 54 -5.50 9.04 13.08
CA ASP A 54 -6.94 8.81 13.14
C ASP A 54 -7.55 8.39 11.79
N ASN A 55 -6.70 8.16 10.79
CA ASN A 55 -7.14 7.76 9.46
C ASN A 55 -7.24 6.24 9.35
N GLY A 56 -8.46 5.73 9.39
CA GLY A 56 -8.75 4.29 9.35
C GLY A 56 -8.41 3.58 8.02
N GLU A 57 -7.91 4.29 7.01
CA GLU A 57 -7.48 3.71 5.74
C GLU A 57 -6.00 3.28 5.74
N PHE A 58 -5.18 3.82 6.67
CA PHE A 58 -3.77 3.49 6.80
C PHE A 58 -3.50 2.54 7.97
N TRP A 59 -2.66 1.55 7.74
CA TRP A 59 -2.34 0.48 8.68
C TRP A 59 -0.82 0.38 8.86
N ALA A 60 -0.33 0.64 10.07
CA ALA A 60 1.05 0.33 10.42
C ALA A 60 1.26 -1.19 10.47
N MET A 61 2.37 -1.65 9.93
CA MET A 61 2.81 -3.04 10.01
C MET A 61 3.87 -3.17 11.09
N GLU A 62 3.53 -3.87 12.17
CA GLU A 62 4.43 -4.16 13.29
C GLU A 62 4.84 -5.64 13.24
N ARG A 63 6.13 -5.93 13.38
CA ARG A 63 6.62 -7.30 13.47
C ARG A 63 6.45 -7.82 14.91
N LYS A 64 5.81 -8.98 15.07
CA LYS A 64 5.46 -9.54 16.39
C LYS A 64 6.65 -9.88 17.27
N THR A 65 7.77 -10.27 16.67
CA THR A 65 8.94 -10.77 17.44
C THR A 65 9.62 -9.71 18.28
N ASP A 66 9.52 -8.44 17.89
CA ASP A 66 10.26 -7.34 18.50
C ASP A 66 9.51 -6.01 18.54
N GLY A 67 8.27 -5.98 18.06
CA GLY A 67 7.45 -4.77 18.04
C GLY A 67 7.92 -3.70 17.04
N VAL A 68 8.85 -4.03 16.14
CA VAL A 68 9.39 -3.06 15.18
C VAL A 68 8.39 -2.73 14.10
N TYR A 69 8.22 -1.41 13.82
CA TYR A 69 7.53 -0.93 12.63
C TYR A 69 8.31 -1.31 11.38
N ILE A 70 7.68 -1.98 10.42
CA ILE A 70 8.34 -2.48 9.21
C ILE A 70 7.80 -1.89 7.91
N GLY A 71 6.75 -1.09 7.99
CA GLY A 71 6.08 -0.51 6.82
C GLY A 71 4.62 -0.25 7.07
N ASN A 72 3.89 0.03 6.00
CA ASN A 72 2.45 0.27 6.07
C ASN A 72 1.67 -0.35 4.92
N LEU A 73 0.39 -0.55 5.17
CA LEU A 73 -0.63 -0.83 4.17
C LEU A 73 -1.61 0.32 4.09
N TYR A 74 -2.19 0.48 2.93
CA TYR A 74 -3.28 1.39 2.66
C TYR A 74 -4.48 0.60 2.13
N LEU A 75 -5.68 0.91 2.59
CA LEU A 75 -6.92 0.36 2.09
C LEU A 75 -7.98 1.45 2.06
N GLY A 76 -7.95 2.25 1.00
CA GLY A 76 -8.82 3.41 0.83
C GLY A 76 -10.17 3.04 0.26
N ARG A 77 -11.23 3.64 0.80
CA ARG A 77 -12.59 3.46 0.30
C ARG A 77 -12.79 4.18 -1.03
N ARG A 78 -13.47 3.51 -1.95
CA ARG A 78 -13.87 4.03 -3.26
C ARG A 78 -15.34 3.73 -3.52
N GLU A 79 -15.87 4.26 -4.61
CA GLU A 79 -17.25 4.03 -5.02
C GLU A 79 -17.53 2.54 -5.29
N PHE A 80 -18.81 2.17 -5.34
CA PHE A 80 -19.28 0.81 -5.67
C PHE A 80 -18.69 -0.31 -4.83
N GLN A 81 -18.55 -0.07 -3.51
CA GLN A 81 -17.95 -1.04 -2.56
C GLN A 81 -16.56 -1.52 -2.99
N SER A 82 -15.83 -0.68 -3.73
CA SER A 82 -14.44 -0.93 -4.10
C SER A 82 -13.50 -0.34 -3.06
N LEU A 83 -12.35 -1.01 -2.89
CA LEU A 83 -11.25 -0.52 -2.04
C LEU A 83 -9.97 -0.49 -2.87
N GLU A 84 -9.13 0.51 -2.61
CA GLU A 84 -7.81 0.62 -3.21
C GLU A 84 -6.74 0.15 -2.21
N LEU A 85 -5.93 -0.80 -2.64
CA LEU A 85 -4.84 -1.38 -1.85
C LEU A 85 -3.51 -0.71 -2.23
N GLY A 86 -2.77 -0.26 -1.22
CA GLY A 86 -1.39 0.18 -1.33
C GLY A 86 -0.51 -0.45 -0.24
N TYR A 87 0.80 -0.45 -0.44
CA TYR A 87 1.77 -0.95 0.54
C TYR A 87 3.15 -0.35 0.31
N VAL A 88 3.81 -0.03 1.40
CA VAL A 88 5.20 0.44 1.43
C VAL A 88 5.92 -0.24 2.59
N LEU A 89 7.06 -0.86 2.34
CA LEU A 89 7.90 -1.50 3.37
C LEU A 89 9.29 -0.90 3.38
N ALA A 90 9.87 -0.78 4.57
CA ALA A 90 11.27 -0.46 4.71
C ALA A 90 12.14 -1.50 4.01
N ARG A 91 13.19 -1.03 3.32
CA ARG A 91 14.01 -1.84 2.40
C ARG A 91 14.60 -3.09 3.05
N GLU A 92 15.02 -3.00 4.30
CA GLU A 92 15.58 -4.11 5.07
C GLU A 92 14.60 -5.27 5.33
N HIS A 93 13.30 -5.04 5.09
CA HIS A 93 12.24 -6.03 5.26
C HIS A 93 11.73 -6.61 3.93
N TRP A 94 12.29 -6.21 2.80
CA TRP A 94 11.94 -6.74 1.49
C TRP A 94 12.33 -8.22 1.34
N GLY A 95 11.67 -8.92 0.41
CA GLY A 95 11.99 -10.32 0.10
C GLY A 95 11.58 -11.35 1.16
N ARG A 96 11.07 -10.92 2.32
CA ARG A 96 10.72 -11.81 3.46
C ARG A 96 9.25 -12.23 3.50
N GLY A 97 8.45 -11.80 2.52
CA GLY A 97 7.03 -12.15 2.41
C GLY A 97 6.07 -11.36 3.32
N TYR A 98 6.55 -10.36 4.05
CA TYR A 98 5.72 -9.55 4.96
C TYR A 98 4.61 -8.79 4.23
N ALA A 99 4.91 -8.16 3.10
CA ALA A 99 3.90 -7.45 2.31
C ALA A 99 2.77 -8.40 1.88
N ARG A 100 3.11 -9.60 1.39
CA ARG A 100 2.12 -10.60 1.01
C ARG A 100 1.24 -11.00 2.19
N GLU A 101 1.84 -11.30 3.34
CA GLU A 101 1.14 -11.72 4.54
C GLU A 101 0.17 -10.65 5.04
N GLY A 102 0.64 -9.39 5.14
CA GLY A 102 -0.18 -8.27 5.56
C GLY A 102 -1.32 -7.97 4.59
N CYS A 103 -1.03 -7.91 3.28
CA CYS A 103 -2.06 -7.68 2.26
C CYS A 103 -3.11 -8.79 2.24
N GLN A 104 -2.72 -10.07 2.36
CA GLN A 104 -3.67 -11.18 2.42
C GLN A 104 -4.62 -11.06 3.60
N ALA A 105 -4.12 -10.72 4.78
CA ALA A 105 -4.94 -10.52 5.97
C ALA A 105 -5.92 -9.36 5.78
N LEU A 106 -5.45 -8.23 5.25
CA LEU A 106 -6.28 -7.05 5.05
C LEU A 106 -7.34 -7.26 3.96
N ILE A 107 -7.00 -7.92 2.84
CA ILE A 107 -7.93 -8.32 1.78
C ILE A 107 -9.02 -9.25 2.32
N GLY A 108 -8.62 -10.29 3.07
CA GLY A 108 -9.56 -11.25 3.65
C GLY A 108 -10.55 -10.58 4.60
N GLU A 109 -10.07 -9.66 5.41
CA GLU A 109 -10.92 -8.89 6.32
C GLU A 109 -11.87 -7.96 5.59
N ALA A 110 -11.38 -7.24 4.58
CA ALA A 110 -12.20 -6.34 3.76
C ALA A 110 -13.34 -7.10 3.07
N PHE A 111 -13.06 -8.29 2.54
CA PHE A 111 -14.09 -9.15 1.93
C PHE A 111 -15.09 -9.67 2.95
N ARG A 112 -14.67 -10.00 4.19
CA ARG A 112 -15.59 -10.36 5.28
C ARG A 112 -16.51 -9.18 5.66
N GLN A 113 -16.04 -7.95 5.54
CA GLN A 113 -16.80 -6.72 5.79
C GLN A 113 -17.70 -6.31 4.62
N GLY A 114 -17.74 -7.06 3.52
CA GLY A 114 -18.64 -6.84 2.41
C GLY A 114 -18.06 -6.00 1.27
N ALA A 115 -16.74 -5.77 1.24
CA ALA A 115 -16.12 -5.20 0.05
C ALA A 115 -16.42 -6.09 -1.17
N HIS A 116 -16.82 -5.46 -2.28
CA HIS A 116 -17.08 -6.17 -3.53
C HIS A 116 -15.80 -6.40 -4.34
N ARG A 117 -14.94 -5.38 -4.39
CA ARG A 117 -13.75 -5.36 -5.23
C ARG A 117 -12.59 -4.70 -4.49
N ILE A 118 -11.39 -5.28 -4.62
CA ILE A 118 -10.14 -4.62 -4.22
C ILE A 118 -9.30 -4.45 -5.47
N TYR A 119 -8.74 -3.26 -5.66
CA TYR A 119 -7.82 -2.99 -6.75
C TYR A 119 -6.55 -2.33 -6.25
N ALA A 120 -5.50 -2.38 -7.06
CA ALA A 120 -4.24 -1.72 -6.81
C ALA A 120 -3.67 -1.20 -8.13
N GLU A 121 -2.93 -0.11 -8.04
CA GLU A 121 -2.21 0.49 -9.16
C GLU A 121 -0.71 0.44 -8.90
N CYS A 122 0.08 0.23 -9.96
CA CYS A 122 1.53 0.28 -9.85
C CYS A 122 2.19 0.69 -11.18
N ASP A 123 3.37 1.27 -11.08
CA ASP A 123 4.24 1.53 -12.23
C ASP A 123 4.68 0.17 -12.84
N PRO A 124 4.56 -0.04 -14.17
CA PRO A 124 5.00 -1.28 -14.84
C PRO A 124 6.47 -1.66 -14.57
N ARG A 125 7.32 -0.67 -14.28
CA ARG A 125 8.74 -0.88 -13.95
C ARG A 125 8.95 -1.40 -12.52
N ASN A 126 7.92 -1.29 -11.64
CA ASN A 126 7.96 -1.85 -10.30
C ASN A 126 7.59 -3.33 -10.32
N GLU A 127 8.54 -4.16 -10.78
CA GLU A 127 8.32 -5.62 -10.89
C GLU A 127 7.97 -6.27 -9.55
N ALA A 128 8.58 -5.81 -8.47
CA ALA A 128 8.30 -6.35 -7.15
C ALA A 128 6.84 -6.16 -6.75
N SER A 129 6.26 -5.00 -7.11
CA SER A 129 4.87 -4.67 -6.81
C SER A 129 3.91 -5.54 -7.63
N TRP A 130 3.97 -5.51 -8.98
CA TRP A 130 2.98 -6.25 -9.75
C TRP A 130 3.10 -7.79 -9.58
N ARG A 131 4.31 -8.33 -9.35
CA ARG A 131 4.47 -9.75 -8.99
C ARG A 131 3.84 -10.08 -7.62
N LEU A 132 3.86 -9.15 -6.67
CA LEU A 132 3.17 -9.32 -5.41
C LEU A 132 1.65 -9.34 -5.62
N LEU A 133 1.10 -8.43 -6.43
CA LEU A 133 -0.33 -8.38 -6.76
C LEU A 133 -0.80 -9.70 -7.40
N GLU A 134 -0.03 -10.25 -8.33
CA GLU A 134 -0.33 -11.56 -8.93
C GLU A 134 -0.31 -12.71 -7.90
N ARG A 135 0.67 -12.71 -6.97
CA ARG A 135 0.72 -13.70 -5.87
C ARG A 135 -0.41 -13.55 -4.85
N LEU A 136 -1.05 -12.39 -4.79
CA LEU A 136 -2.27 -12.15 -4.02
C LEU A 136 -3.53 -12.63 -4.75
N GLY A 137 -3.40 -13.16 -5.97
CA GLY A 137 -4.51 -13.62 -6.80
C GLY A 137 -5.22 -12.52 -7.57
N MET A 138 -4.64 -11.31 -7.63
CA MET A 138 -5.19 -10.21 -8.40
C MET A 138 -4.88 -10.40 -9.89
N ALA A 139 -5.86 -10.14 -10.74
CA ALA A 139 -5.69 -10.15 -12.19
C ALA A 139 -5.44 -8.73 -12.73
N ARG A 140 -4.48 -8.59 -13.65
CA ARG A 140 -4.28 -7.32 -14.34
C ARG A 140 -5.48 -6.99 -15.23
N LYS A 141 -6.08 -5.83 -15.02
CA LYS A 141 -7.28 -5.36 -15.70
C LYS A 141 -6.97 -4.34 -16.78
N ALA A 142 -5.90 -3.55 -16.61
CA ALA A 142 -5.51 -2.55 -17.58
C ALA A 142 -4.00 -2.28 -17.56
N HIS A 143 -3.53 -1.77 -18.70
CA HIS A 143 -2.27 -1.06 -18.87
C HIS A 143 -2.61 0.34 -19.42
N LEU A 144 -2.62 1.32 -18.56
CA LEU A 144 -2.90 2.70 -18.92
C LEU A 144 -1.58 3.35 -19.34
N ARG A 145 -1.54 3.80 -20.59
CA ARG A 145 -0.34 4.41 -21.15
C ARG A 145 -0.31 5.90 -20.89
N GLN A 146 0.83 6.40 -20.39
CA GLN A 146 1.07 7.84 -20.18
C GLN A 146 -0.11 8.56 -19.51
N ASN A 147 -0.69 7.91 -18.48
CA ASN A 147 -1.94 8.37 -17.86
C ASN A 147 -1.72 9.23 -16.62
N VAL A 148 -0.50 9.27 -16.09
CA VAL A 148 -0.18 10.02 -14.87
C VAL A 148 1.24 10.57 -14.94
N TYR A 149 1.46 11.71 -14.28
CA TYR A 149 2.80 12.22 -13.98
C TYR A 149 2.82 12.76 -12.55
N PHE A 150 3.94 12.63 -11.87
CA PHE A 150 4.16 13.18 -10.53
C PHE A 150 5.15 14.34 -10.56
N TRP A 151 5.98 14.38 -11.59
CA TRP A 151 7.07 15.34 -11.74
C TRP A 151 7.08 15.95 -13.14
N THR A 152 7.66 17.14 -13.21
CA THR A 152 8.08 17.77 -14.47
C THR A 152 9.60 17.72 -14.58
N ASP A 153 10.12 17.84 -15.80
CA ASP A 153 11.54 18.06 -16.07
C ASP A 153 11.95 19.51 -15.76
N GLU A 154 13.24 19.84 -16.01
CA GLU A 154 13.80 21.19 -15.80
C GLU A 154 13.14 22.26 -16.66
N GLN A 155 12.53 21.89 -17.79
CA GLN A 155 11.82 22.75 -18.70
C GLN A 155 10.32 22.87 -18.36
N GLY A 156 9.84 22.14 -17.34
CA GLY A 156 8.44 22.13 -16.90
C GLY A 156 7.53 21.15 -17.64
N PHE A 157 8.07 20.27 -18.50
CA PHE A 157 7.26 19.26 -19.19
C PHE A 157 6.97 18.05 -18.30
N PRO A 158 5.72 17.53 -18.34
CA PRO A 158 5.32 16.34 -17.57
C PRO A 158 6.17 15.11 -17.90
N GLN A 159 6.68 14.44 -16.88
CA GLN A 159 7.33 13.13 -17.01
C GLN A 159 6.29 12.03 -16.93
N TRP A 160 5.64 11.74 -18.06
CA TRP A 160 4.53 10.78 -18.14
C TRP A 160 4.98 9.37 -17.76
N LYS A 161 4.08 8.68 -17.04
CA LYS A 161 4.23 7.30 -16.60
C LYS A 161 3.03 6.47 -17.01
N ASP A 162 3.28 5.19 -17.21
CA ASP A 162 2.24 4.18 -17.39
C ASP A 162 1.78 3.65 -16.03
N THR A 163 0.56 3.10 -16.01
CA THR A 163 0.01 2.43 -14.83
C THR A 163 -0.54 1.06 -15.18
N TYR A 164 -0.15 0.02 -14.42
CA TYR A 164 -0.87 -1.24 -14.36
C TYR A 164 -1.98 -1.15 -13.32
N VAL A 165 -3.18 -1.61 -13.69
CA VAL A 165 -4.32 -1.74 -12.78
C VAL A 165 -4.58 -3.23 -12.55
N TYR A 166 -4.53 -3.66 -11.29
CA TYR A 166 -4.85 -5.00 -10.85
C TYR A 166 -6.12 -5.01 -10.02
N ALA A 167 -6.91 -6.08 -10.08
CA ALA A 167 -8.10 -6.20 -9.23
C ALA A 167 -8.41 -7.64 -8.85
N LEU A 168 -9.05 -7.78 -7.69
CA LEU A 168 -9.60 -9.02 -7.15
C LEU A 168 -11.06 -8.79 -6.75
N LEU A 169 -11.95 -9.67 -7.16
CA LEU A 169 -13.35 -9.66 -6.74
C LEU A 169 -13.56 -10.54 -5.53
N ASN A 170 -14.50 -10.14 -4.67
CA ASN A 170 -14.90 -10.98 -3.54
C ASN A 170 -15.56 -12.25 -4.07
N PRO A 171 -15.02 -13.45 -3.79
CA PRO A 171 -15.58 -14.70 -4.29
C PRO A 171 -17.01 -14.98 -3.78
N LYS A 172 -17.43 -14.32 -2.70
CA LYS A 172 -18.77 -14.46 -2.13
C LYS A 172 -19.79 -13.44 -2.68
N SER A 173 -19.34 -12.43 -3.41
CA SER A 173 -20.22 -11.37 -3.94
C SER A 173 -20.78 -11.65 -5.33
N GLY A 174 -20.57 -12.82 -5.88
CA GLY A 174 -20.93 -13.18 -7.24
C GLY A 174 -21.88 -14.35 -7.34
N THR A 175 -23.15 -14.14 -6.99
CA THR A 175 -24.24 -14.81 -7.72
C THR A 175 -25.19 -13.74 -8.23
N PHE A 176 -24.88 -13.15 -9.38
CA PHE A 176 -25.92 -12.59 -10.20
C PHE A 176 -26.84 -13.76 -10.57
N ARG A 177 -28.01 -13.83 -9.93
CA ARG A 177 -29.15 -14.61 -10.39
C ARG A 177 -29.89 -13.83 -11.45
#